data_53d6efa6f44ff7f8d28d0edd889c36fe
#
_entry.id   53d6efa6f44ff7f8d28d0edd889c36fe
#
_cell.length_a   1.000
_cell.length_b   1.000
_cell.length_c   1.000
_cell.angle_alpha   90.00
_cell.angle_beta   90.00
_cell.angle_gamma   90.00
#
_symmetry.space_group_name_H-M   'P 1'
#
loop_
_entity.id
_entity.type
_entity.pdbx_description
1 polymer ?
#
loop_
_entity_poly.entity_id
_entity_poly.type
_entity_poly.pdbx_seq_one_letter_code
_entity_poly.pdbx_strand_id
1 'polypeptide(L)'
;MNTSSLMEQILSSDNLNRAYLQVVRNKGEEGVDGMKYTELKEHLVKNGEIIKEQLRTRKYKPQPVRRVEIPKPDGGVRNLGVPTVIDRFVQQAIAQVLTPIYEEQFHAHSYGFRPNRCAQQAILTALDMMNDGNDWIVDIDLEKFFDTVNHDKLMTIIGRTIKDGDVISIVRKYLVSGIMIDDEYEDSIVGTPQGGNLSPLLANIMLNELDMEMETRGLNFVRYADDCIIMVRSEMSANRVMRNISRFIEEKLGLKVNMTKSKVDRPDGLKYLGFGFFFDTQAQQYKARPHAKSIAKLKTKMKWLTRRNWSVSNRYKIEKLNQLTRGWINYFGIGYMKWLCKDMDALIRRRLRMCIWVHWKTPQNRAQNLMKLGMYSKKAYAIAYSGARVARLSEGALNYVITNKRLASFGLVSMYDYYTERFVKC
;
A
#
# COMPACT_ATOMS: atom_id res chain seq x y z
N MET A 1 -10.92 1.39 -37.92
CA MET A 1 -11.05 0.99 -36.51
C MET A 1 -11.08 -0.53 -36.48
N ASN A 2 -10.17 -1.15 -35.73
CA ASN A 2 -10.08 -2.62 -35.66
C ASN A 2 -11.36 -3.17 -35.01
N THR A 3 -12.18 -3.86 -35.76
CA THR A 3 -13.48 -4.46 -35.38
C THR A 3 -13.30 -5.81 -34.65
N SER A 4 -12.12 -6.12 -34.11
CA SER A 4 -11.97 -7.34 -33.30
C SER A 4 -12.75 -7.19 -31.99
N SER A 5 -13.49 -8.23 -31.60
CA SER A 5 -14.22 -8.26 -30.34
C SER A 5 -13.24 -8.01 -29.18
N LEU A 6 -13.73 -7.48 -28.05
CA LEU A 6 -12.88 -7.30 -26.88
C LEU A 6 -12.25 -8.61 -26.41
N MET A 7 -12.98 -9.73 -26.57
CA MET A 7 -12.44 -11.04 -26.26
C MET A 7 -11.20 -11.36 -27.12
N GLU A 8 -11.20 -11.08 -28.41
CA GLU A 8 -10.03 -11.32 -29.28
C GLU A 8 -8.84 -10.42 -28.91
N GLN A 9 -9.11 -9.18 -28.47
CA GLN A 9 -8.05 -8.32 -27.94
C GLN A 9 -7.44 -8.89 -26.65
N ILE A 10 -8.27 -9.44 -25.76
CA ILE A 10 -7.82 -10.12 -24.52
C ILE A 10 -6.95 -11.33 -24.88
N LEU A 11 -7.34 -12.11 -25.86
CA LEU A 11 -6.67 -13.35 -26.29
C LEU A 11 -5.49 -13.10 -27.25
N SER A 12 -5.22 -11.86 -27.64
CA SER A 12 -4.09 -11.52 -28.52
C SER A 12 -2.75 -11.92 -27.87
N SER A 13 -1.81 -12.39 -28.67
CA SER A 13 -0.51 -12.88 -28.21
C SER A 13 0.26 -11.82 -27.40
N ASP A 14 0.22 -10.55 -27.83
CA ASP A 14 0.89 -9.46 -27.15
C ASP A 14 0.28 -9.20 -25.77
N ASN A 15 -1.05 -9.21 -25.65
CA ASN A 15 -1.72 -9.01 -24.38
C ASN A 15 -1.47 -10.18 -23.42
N LEU A 16 -1.53 -11.41 -23.91
CA LEU A 16 -1.25 -12.61 -23.10
C LEU A 16 0.20 -12.66 -22.64
N ASN A 17 1.16 -12.28 -23.49
CA ASN A 17 2.58 -12.19 -23.07
C ASN A 17 2.79 -11.15 -21.97
N ARG A 18 2.17 -9.97 -22.08
CA ARG A 18 2.21 -8.95 -21.01
C ARG A 18 1.61 -9.46 -19.71
N ALA A 19 0.46 -10.16 -19.80
CA ALA A 19 -0.18 -10.75 -18.62
C ALA A 19 0.70 -11.82 -17.95
N TYR A 20 1.31 -12.70 -18.74
CA TYR A 20 2.27 -13.68 -18.26
C TYR A 20 3.45 -13.03 -17.51
N LEU A 21 4.10 -12.06 -18.14
CA LEU A 21 5.24 -11.35 -17.54
C LEU A 21 4.85 -10.66 -16.22
N GLN A 22 3.66 -10.06 -16.15
CA GLN A 22 3.17 -9.41 -14.95
C GLN A 22 2.91 -10.41 -13.82
N VAL A 23 2.28 -11.55 -14.09
CA VAL A 23 2.01 -12.59 -13.09
C VAL A 23 3.31 -13.18 -12.55
N VAL A 24 4.27 -13.49 -13.43
CA VAL A 24 5.58 -14.01 -13.02
C VAL A 24 6.37 -12.98 -12.21
N ARG A 25 6.33 -11.70 -12.59
CA ARG A 25 6.98 -10.62 -11.85
C ARG A 25 6.43 -10.45 -10.43
N ASN A 26 5.14 -10.67 -10.24
CA ASN A 26 4.49 -10.51 -8.95
C ASN A 26 4.82 -11.63 -7.95
N LYS A 27 5.28 -12.80 -8.41
CA LYS A 27 5.71 -13.93 -7.58
C LYS A 27 4.68 -14.30 -6.49
N GLY A 28 3.39 -14.31 -6.85
CA GLY A 28 2.32 -14.57 -5.88
C GLY A 28 2.27 -16.03 -5.45
N GLU A 29 1.67 -16.27 -4.27
CA GLU A 29 1.43 -17.60 -3.70
C GLU A 29 0.57 -18.48 -4.61
N GLU A 30 0.62 -19.80 -4.42
CA GLU A 30 -0.21 -20.80 -5.07
C GLU A 30 -1.69 -20.70 -4.65
N GLY A 31 -2.61 -20.99 -5.59
CA GLY A 31 -4.05 -21.09 -5.33
C GLY A 31 -4.44 -22.45 -4.73
N VAL A 32 -5.71 -22.85 -4.97
CA VAL A 32 -6.26 -24.13 -4.51
C VAL A 32 -5.63 -25.34 -5.25
N ASP A 33 -5.10 -25.13 -6.43
CA ASP A 33 -4.47 -26.15 -7.26
C ASP A 33 -2.99 -26.43 -6.90
N GLY A 34 -2.42 -25.66 -5.97
CA GLY A 34 -1.02 -25.78 -5.56
C GLY A 34 0.00 -25.41 -6.64
N MET A 35 -0.43 -24.92 -7.81
CA MET A 35 0.45 -24.56 -8.92
C MET A 35 1.24 -23.29 -8.63
N LYS A 36 2.55 -23.34 -8.82
CA LYS A 36 3.45 -22.19 -8.62
C LYS A 36 3.54 -21.32 -9.88
N TYR A 37 3.83 -20.04 -9.70
CA TYR A 37 4.02 -19.10 -10.82
C TYR A 37 5.18 -19.49 -11.75
N THR A 38 6.16 -20.27 -11.26
CA THR A 38 7.27 -20.79 -12.05
C THR A 38 6.85 -21.85 -13.09
N GLU A 39 5.74 -22.54 -12.84
CA GLU A 39 5.20 -23.61 -13.68
C GLU A 39 4.26 -23.06 -14.79
N LEU A 40 3.85 -21.78 -14.67
CA LEU A 40 2.92 -21.15 -15.59
C LEU A 40 3.34 -21.25 -17.05
N LYS A 41 4.64 -21.07 -17.36
CA LYS A 41 5.14 -21.16 -18.75
C LYS A 41 4.88 -22.51 -19.38
N GLU A 42 5.26 -23.58 -18.69
CA GLU A 42 5.09 -24.94 -19.18
C GLU A 42 3.61 -25.30 -19.35
N HIS A 43 2.79 -24.88 -18.39
CA HIS A 43 1.33 -25.07 -18.47
C HIS A 43 0.73 -24.36 -19.68
N LEU A 44 1.10 -23.10 -19.95
CA LEU A 44 0.58 -22.33 -21.09
C LEU A 44 1.06 -22.88 -22.42
N VAL A 45 2.27 -23.43 -22.52
CA VAL A 45 2.76 -24.10 -23.73
C VAL A 45 1.90 -25.33 -24.06
N LYS A 46 1.50 -26.09 -23.06
CA LYS A 46 0.70 -27.32 -23.24
C LYS A 46 -0.80 -27.02 -23.44
N ASN A 47 -1.35 -26.07 -22.68
CA ASN A 47 -2.80 -25.89 -22.55
C ASN A 47 -3.29 -24.51 -23.02
N GLY A 48 -2.41 -23.64 -23.51
CA GLY A 48 -2.75 -22.26 -23.84
C GLY A 48 -3.86 -22.13 -24.87
N GLU A 49 -3.83 -22.95 -25.95
CA GLU A 49 -4.89 -22.93 -26.98
C GLU A 49 -6.22 -23.47 -26.44
N ILE A 50 -6.18 -24.46 -25.53
CA ILE A 50 -7.38 -25.00 -24.88
C ILE A 50 -8.02 -23.88 -24.02
N ILE A 51 -7.21 -23.13 -23.26
CA ILE A 51 -7.69 -22.02 -22.43
C ILE A 51 -8.34 -20.93 -23.30
N LYS A 52 -7.69 -20.56 -24.42
CA LYS A 52 -8.25 -19.59 -25.36
C LYS A 52 -9.60 -20.05 -25.93
N GLU A 53 -9.69 -21.30 -26.36
CA GLU A 53 -10.92 -21.87 -26.89
C GLU A 53 -12.04 -21.93 -25.83
N GLN A 54 -11.70 -22.30 -24.62
CA GLN A 54 -12.65 -22.30 -23.51
C GLN A 54 -13.17 -20.87 -23.20
N LEU A 55 -12.33 -19.85 -23.32
CA LEU A 55 -12.73 -18.44 -23.14
C LEU A 55 -13.66 -17.99 -24.28
N ARG A 56 -13.33 -18.28 -25.55
CA ARG A 56 -14.18 -17.99 -26.72
C ARG A 56 -15.55 -18.66 -26.66
N THR A 57 -15.57 -19.91 -26.22
CA THR A 57 -16.79 -20.73 -26.15
C THR A 57 -17.56 -20.59 -24.85
N ARG A 58 -17.14 -19.69 -23.95
CA ARG A 58 -17.70 -19.51 -22.59
C ARG A 58 -17.65 -20.77 -21.72
N LYS A 59 -16.79 -21.73 -22.04
CA LYS A 59 -16.64 -22.98 -21.27
C LYS A 59 -15.62 -22.87 -20.15
N TYR A 60 -14.80 -21.82 -20.14
CA TYR A 60 -13.85 -21.58 -19.04
C TYR A 60 -14.58 -21.47 -17.71
N LYS A 61 -14.10 -22.21 -16.71
CA LYS A 61 -14.61 -22.19 -15.34
C LYS A 61 -13.48 -21.75 -14.40
N PRO A 62 -13.57 -20.53 -13.82
CA PRO A 62 -12.63 -20.11 -12.78
C PRO A 62 -12.68 -21.09 -11.60
N GLN A 63 -11.52 -21.32 -11.01
CA GLN A 63 -11.43 -22.09 -9.77
C GLN A 63 -11.81 -21.21 -8.56
N PRO A 64 -12.28 -21.79 -7.46
CA PRO A 64 -12.51 -21.04 -6.23
C PRO A 64 -11.19 -20.44 -5.72
N VAL A 65 -11.29 -19.32 -5.01
CA VAL A 65 -10.11 -18.68 -4.43
C VAL A 65 -9.77 -19.33 -3.08
N ARG A 66 -8.48 -19.56 -2.83
CA ARG A 66 -8.00 -20.05 -1.52
C ARG A 66 -8.02 -18.89 -0.52
N ARG A 67 -8.77 -19.04 0.58
CA ARG A 67 -8.81 -18.03 1.65
C ARG A 67 -7.55 -18.05 2.48
N VAL A 68 -7.00 -16.87 2.74
CA VAL A 68 -5.87 -16.66 3.65
C VAL A 68 -6.22 -15.52 4.60
N GLU A 69 -6.09 -15.78 5.89
CA GLU A 69 -6.36 -14.80 6.93
C GLU A 69 -5.09 -14.01 7.29
N ILE A 70 -5.14 -12.70 7.14
CA ILE A 70 -4.04 -11.80 7.50
C ILE A 70 -4.43 -10.97 8.71
N PRO A 71 -3.70 -11.07 9.85
CA PRO A 71 -3.99 -10.27 11.04
C PRO A 71 -3.87 -8.76 10.73
N LYS A 72 -4.89 -7.98 11.12
CA LYS A 72 -4.82 -6.52 11.09
C LYS A 72 -4.08 -5.99 12.33
N PRO A 73 -3.41 -4.84 12.21
CA PRO A 73 -2.72 -4.22 13.35
C PRO A 73 -3.65 -3.79 14.51
N ASP A 74 -4.93 -3.67 14.25
CA ASP A 74 -5.99 -3.29 15.20
C ASP A 74 -6.70 -4.48 15.87
N GLY A 75 -6.19 -5.71 15.64
CA GLY A 75 -6.72 -6.95 16.23
C GLY A 75 -7.79 -7.65 15.41
N GLY A 76 -8.18 -7.11 14.25
CA GLY A 76 -9.08 -7.78 13.32
C GLY A 76 -8.34 -8.68 12.33
N VAL A 77 -9.11 -9.38 11.49
CA VAL A 77 -8.61 -10.23 10.40
C VAL A 77 -9.00 -9.62 9.05
N ARG A 78 -8.12 -9.72 8.06
CA ARG A 78 -8.42 -9.43 6.65
C ARG A 78 -8.44 -10.76 5.90
N ASN A 79 -9.56 -11.08 5.28
CA ASN A 79 -9.70 -12.24 4.43
C ASN A 79 -9.15 -11.93 3.04
N LEU A 80 -8.08 -12.60 2.66
CA LEU A 80 -7.50 -12.49 1.31
C LEU A 80 -7.87 -13.75 0.52
N GLY A 81 -8.40 -13.59 -0.68
CA GLY A 81 -8.62 -14.69 -1.61
C GLY A 81 -7.44 -14.80 -2.58
N VAL A 82 -6.80 -15.95 -2.63
CA VAL A 82 -5.69 -16.23 -3.56
C VAL A 82 -6.20 -17.07 -4.73
N PRO A 83 -6.40 -16.48 -5.92
CA PRO A 83 -6.79 -17.22 -7.12
C PRO A 83 -5.66 -18.14 -7.58
N THR A 84 -5.99 -19.16 -8.40
CA THR A 84 -4.97 -19.97 -9.08
C THR A 84 -4.08 -19.10 -9.98
N VAL A 85 -2.91 -19.61 -10.32
CA VAL A 85 -1.98 -18.87 -11.19
C VAL A 85 -2.58 -18.65 -12.58
N ILE A 86 -3.36 -19.60 -13.07
CA ILE A 86 -4.06 -19.50 -14.35
C ILE A 86 -5.16 -18.45 -14.28
N ASP A 87 -5.97 -18.44 -13.21
CA ASP A 87 -7.00 -17.41 -13.05
C ASP A 87 -6.40 -16.02 -12.93
N ARG A 88 -5.28 -15.85 -12.21
CA ARG A 88 -4.55 -14.57 -12.17
C ARG A 88 -4.07 -14.14 -13.56
N PHE A 89 -3.59 -15.08 -14.37
CA PHE A 89 -3.17 -14.81 -15.73
C PHE A 89 -4.34 -14.33 -16.60
N VAL A 90 -5.47 -15.02 -16.59
CA VAL A 90 -6.66 -14.64 -17.35
C VAL A 90 -7.23 -13.31 -16.84
N GLN A 91 -7.37 -13.13 -15.53
CA GLN A 91 -7.81 -11.86 -14.93
C GLN A 91 -6.89 -10.70 -15.30
N GLN A 92 -5.57 -10.92 -15.33
CA GLN A 92 -4.60 -9.91 -15.73
C GLN A 92 -4.78 -9.53 -17.21
N ALA A 93 -5.00 -10.51 -18.09
CA ALA A 93 -5.25 -10.26 -19.50
C ALA A 93 -6.53 -9.45 -19.74
N ILE A 94 -7.59 -9.75 -19.01
CA ILE A 94 -8.85 -8.98 -19.01
C ILE A 94 -8.61 -7.56 -18.49
N ALA A 95 -7.99 -7.41 -17.34
CA ALA A 95 -7.74 -6.11 -16.73
C ALA A 95 -6.94 -5.17 -17.63
N GLN A 96 -5.94 -5.69 -18.36
CA GLN A 96 -5.11 -4.89 -19.28
C GLN A 96 -5.90 -4.29 -20.46
N VAL A 97 -6.94 -4.98 -20.92
CA VAL A 97 -7.79 -4.51 -22.04
C VAL A 97 -8.90 -3.60 -21.53
N LEU A 98 -9.48 -3.90 -20.36
CA LEU A 98 -10.59 -3.11 -19.84
C LEU A 98 -10.12 -1.81 -19.16
N THR A 99 -8.94 -1.79 -18.55
CA THR A 99 -8.43 -0.61 -17.83
C THR A 99 -8.41 0.65 -18.70
N PRO A 100 -7.86 0.67 -19.93
CA PRO A 100 -7.85 1.87 -20.76
C PRO A 100 -9.27 2.39 -21.08
N ILE A 101 -10.25 1.50 -21.26
CA ILE A 101 -11.63 1.87 -21.55
C ILE A 101 -12.29 2.61 -20.39
N TYR A 102 -12.01 2.15 -19.16
CA TYR A 102 -12.58 2.78 -17.96
C TYR A 102 -11.77 3.98 -17.46
N GLU A 103 -10.47 4.06 -17.79
CA GLU A 103 -9.64 5.23 -17.43
C GLU A 103 -10.21 6.54 -17.99
N GLU A 104 -10.85 6.49 -19.18
CA GLU A 104 -11.51 7.65 -19.77
C GLU A 104 -12.77 8.09 -19.01
N GLN A 105 -13.35 7.19 -18.20
CA GLN A 105 -14.61 7.44 -17.48
C GLN A 105 -14.37 7.75 -15.99
N PHE A 106 -13.20 7.39 -15.45
CA PHE A 106 -12.92 7.59 -14.05
C PHE A 106 -12.67 9.05 -13.71
N HIS A 107 -13.29 9.49 -12.60
CA HIS A 107 -13.18 10.87 -12.13
C HIS A 107 -11.72 11.27 -11.85
N ALA A 108 -11.40 12.55 -12.07
CA ALA A 108 -10.04 13.09 -11.90
C ALA A 108 -9.52 12.96 -10.45
N HIS A 109 -10.39 13.02 -9.46
CA HIS A 109 -10.03 12.92 -8.04
C HIS A 109 -10.06 11.49 -7.48
N SER A 110 -10.15 10.48 -8.33
CA SER A 110 -9.94 9.07 -7.98
C SER A 110 -8.51 8.64 -8.31
N TYR A 111 -7.76 8.11 -7.33
CA TYR A 111 -6.32 7.86 -7.46
C TYR A 111 -5.91 6.40 -7.25
N GLY A 112 -6.65 5.63 -6.44
CA GLY A 112 -6.28 4.27 -6.08
C GLY A 112 -6.39 3.29 -7.24
N PHE A 113 -5.41 2.39 -7.39
CA PHE A 113 -5.38 1.31 -8.39
C PHE A 113 -5.46 1.75 -9.85
N ARG A 114 -5.08 2.97 -10.15
CA ARG A 114 -5.10 3.54 -11.51
C ARG A 114 -3.69 3.73 -12.06
N PRO A 115 -3.48 3.53 -13.37
CA PRO A 115 -2.20 3.82 -14.02
C PRO A 115 -1.79 5.28 -13.83
N ASN A 116 -0.49 5.51 -13.59
CA ASN A 116 0.09 6.87 -13.44
C ASN A 116 -0.51 7.71 -12.31
N ARG A 117 -1.27 7.10 -11.40
CA ARG A 117 -1.83 7.74 -10.21
C ARG A 117 -1.17 7.19 -8.94
N CYS A 118 -1.01 8.03 -7.93
CA CYS A 118 -0.38 7.63 -6.67
C CYS A 118 -0.98 8.34 -5.46
N ALA A 119 -0.67 7.82 -4.27
CA ALA A 119 -1.15 8.38 -3.02
C ALA A 119 -0.67 9.82 -2.78
N GLN A 120 0.52 10.18 -3.25
CA GLN A 120 1.06 11.52 -3.11
C GLN A 120 0.22 12.56 -3.86
N GLN A 121 -0.23 12.23 -5.07
CA GLN A 121 -1.14 13.12 -5.83
C GLN A 121 -2.46 13.32 -5.08
N ALA A 122 -3.04 12.26 -4.52
CA ALA A 122 -4.25 12.35 -3.70
C ALA A 122 -4.06 13.29 -2.49
N ILE A 123 -2.92 13.20 -1.81
CA ILE A 123 -2.60 14.07 -0.66
C ILE A 123 -2.43 15.53 -1.10
N LEU A 124 -1.76 15.80 -2.22
CA LEU A 124 -1.58 17.17 -2.73
C LEU A 124 -2.92 17.79 -3.11
N THR A 125 -3.76 17.07 -3.86
CA THR A 125 -5.12 17.52 -4.20
C THR A 125 -5.97 17.79 -2.95
N ALA A 126 -5.88 16.93 -1.94
CA ALA A 126 -6.59 17.16 -0.68
C ALA A 126 -6.09 18.43 0.04
N LEU A 127 -4.78 18.70 0.03
CA LEU A 127 -4.18 19.91 0.60
C LEU A 127 -4.67 21.18 -0.14
N ASP A 128 -4.70 21.13 -1.47
CA ASP A 128 -5.19 22.25 -2.27
C ASP A 128 -6.64 22.59 -1.89
N MET A 129 -7.51 21.58 -1.83
CA MET A 129 -8.92 21.77 -1.43
C MET A 129 -9.07 22.29 0.01
N MET A 130 -8.25 21.81 0.96
CA MET A 130 -8.25 22.31 2.35
C MET A 130 -7.80 23.77 2.41
N ASN A 131 -6.79 24.15 1.62
CA ASN A 131 -6.25 25.51 1.57
C ASN A 131 -7.18 26.48 0.84
N ASP A 132 -8.10 25.99 0.01
CA ASP A 132 -9.19 26.78 -0.59
C ASP A 132 -10.36 27.04 0.40
N GLY A 133 -10.15 26.76 1.68
CA GLY A 133 -11.11 27.02 2.75
C GLY A 133 -12.14 25.90 2.99
N ASN A 134 -11.93 24.71 2.40
CA ASN A 134 -12.77 23.53 2.65
C ASN A 134 -12.13 22.68 3.75
N ASP A 135 -12.09 23.18 4.97
CA ASP A 135 -11.34 22.60 6.09
C ASP A 135 -12.21 21.83 7.12
N TRP A 136 -13.39 21.42 6.70
CA TRP A 136 -14.19 20.39 7.37
C TRP A 136 -14.20 19.12 6.55
N ILE A 137 -13.76 18.03 7.15
CA ILE A 137 -13.52 16.75 6.46
C ILE A 137 -14.59 15.74 6.84
N VAL A 138 -15.19 15.14 5.83
CA VAL A 138 -16.05 13.96 5.95
C VAL A 138 -15.20 12.77 5.52
N ASP A 139 -14.77 11.96 6.47
CA ASP A 139 -13.99 10.73 6.27
C ASP A 139 -14.95 9.55 6.26
N ILE A 140 -15.06 8.87 5.11
CA ILE A 140 -15.98 7.76 4.89
C ILE A 140 -15.21 6.47 4.77
N ASP A 141 -15.44 5.52 5.69
CA ASP A 141 -14.91 4.15 5.69
C ASP A 141 -16.02 3.18 5.28
N LEU A 142 -15.79 2.39 4.24
CA LEU A 142 -16.73 1.37 3.80
C LEU A 142 -16.52 0.07 4.58
N GLU A 143 -17.61 -0.52 5.10
CA GLU A 143 -17.51 -1.78 5.83
C GLU A 143 -17.31 -2.95 4.89
N LYS A 144 -16.12 -3.58 4.96
CA LYS A 144 -15.80 -4.79 4.18
C LYS A 144 -16.18 -4.67 2.69
N PHE A 145 -15.84 -3.54 2.08
CA PHE A 145 -16.25 -3.20 0.71
C PHE A 145 -16.16 -4.38 -0.26
N PHE A 146 -15.00 -5.04 -0.35
CA PHE A 146 -14.81 -6.15 -1.28
C PHE A 146 -15.71 -7.36 -0.99
N ASP A 147 -16.12 -7.56 0.27
CA ASP A 147 -16.97 -8.69 0.68
C ASP A 147 -18.48 -8.40 0.51
N THR A 148 -18.85 -7.13 0.23
CA THR A 148 -20.25 -6.69 0.21
C THR A 148 -20.77 -6.21 -1.14
N VAL A 149 -19.92 -6.14 -2.17
CA VAL A 149 -20.29 -5.70 -3.51
C VAL A 149 -21.39 -6.61 -4.08
N ASN A 150 -22.53 -6.02 -4.46
CA ASN A 150 -23.61 -6.74 -5.14
C ASN A 150 -23.23 -7.02 -6.58
N HIS A 151 -23.18 -8.29 -6.95
CA HIS A 151 -22.76 -8.75 -8.28
C HIS A 151 -23.65 -8.20 -9.41
N ASP A 152 -24.99 -8.21 -9.23
CA ASP A 152 -25.92 -7.79 -10.29
C ASP A 152 -25.85 -6.28 -10.53
N LYS A 153 -25.69 -5.46 -9.47
CA LYS A 153 -25.44 -4.03 -9.59
C LYS A 153 -24.14 -3.77 -10.35
N LEU A 154 -23.06 -4.42 -9.95
CA LEU A 154 -21.75 -4.28 -10.61
C LEU A 154 -21.83 -4.70 -12.08
N MET A 155 -22.46 -5.83 -12.39
CA MET A 155 -22.63 -6.30 -13.78
C MET A 155 -23.51 -5.35 -14.60
N THR A 156 -24.52 -4.72 -13.99
CA THR A 156 -25.34 -3.70 -14.66
C THR A 156 -24.50 -2.48 -15.03
N ILE A 157 -23.62 -2.02 -14.14
CA ILE A 157 -22.72 -0.89 -14.41
C ILE A 157 -21.73 -1.25 -15.52
N ILE A 158 -21.09 -2.43 -15.44
CA ILE A 158 -20.18 -2.93 -16.48
C ILE A 158 -20.88 -3.00 -17.84
N GLY A 159 -22.11 -3.51 -17.90
CA GLY A 159 -22.89 -3.65 -19.11
C GLY A 159 -23.31 -2.34 -19.78
N ARG A 160 -23.19 -1.19 -19.11
CA ARG A 160 -23.37 0.13 -19.72
C ARG A 160 -22.24 0.44 -20.71
N THR A 161 -21.01 0.05 -20.40
CA THR A 161 -19.81 0.32 -21.20
C THR A 161 -19.40 -0.88 -22.05
N ILE A 162 -19.34 -2.06 -21.48
CA ILE A 162 -18.90 -3.28 -22.17
C ILE A 162 -20.14 -3.99 -22.78
N LYS A 163 -20.12 -4.14 -24.09
CA LYS A 163 -21.20 -4.82 -24.84
C LYS A 163 -20.80 -6.23 -25.30
N ASP A 164 -19.55 -6.62 -25.12
CA ASP A 164 -19.05 -7.94 -25.48
C ASP A 164 -19.56 -8.97 -24.44
N GLY A 165 -20.48 -9.83 -24.88
CA GLY A 165 -21.14 -10.83 -24.04
C GLY A 165 -20.19 -11.91 -23.52
N ASP A 166 -19.07 -12.17 -24.20
CA ASP A 166 -18.07 -13.15 -23.78
C ASP A 166 -17.27 -12.60 -22.61
N VAL A 167 -16.89 -11.32 -22.69
CA VAL A 167 -16.22 -10.61 -21.61
C VAL A 167 -17.12 -10.46 -20.39
N ILE A 168 -18.39 -10.10 -20.58
CA ILE A 168 -19.38 -10.04 -19.48
C ILE A 168 -19.53 -11.40 -18.81
N SER A 169 -19.62 -12.47 -19.59
CA SER A 169 -19.76 -13.84 -19.08
C SER A 169 -18.59 -14.23 -18.18
N ILE A 170 -17.35 -13.99 -18.62
CA ILE A 170 -16.17 -14.39 -17.84
C ILE A 170 -15.99 -13.53 -16.57
N VAL A 171 -16.29 -12.23 -16.63
CA VAL A 171 -16.27 -11.36 -15.45
C VAL A 171 -17.28 -11.87 -14.41
N ARG A 172 -18.52 -12.19 -14.82
CA ARG A 172 -19.53 -12.75 -13.92
C ARG A 172 -19.08 -14.07 -13.29
N LYS A 173 -18.44 -14.96 -14.07
CA LYS A 173 -17.91 -16.22 -13.56
C LYS A 173 -16.84 -16.01 -12.50
N TYR A 174 -15.98 -15.01 -12.62
CA TYR A 174 -15.00 -14.66 -11.59
C TYR A 174 -15.65 -14.15 -10.29
N LEU A 175 -16.76 -13.42 -10.39
CA LEU A 175 -17.49 -12.94 -9.21
C LEU A 175 -18.13 -14.10 -8.43
N VAL A 176 -18.62 -15.13 -9.12
CA VAL A 176 -19.32 -16.29 -8.51
C VAL A 176 -18.44 -17.53 -8.37
N SER A 177 -17.12 -17.42 -8.54
CA SER A 177 -16.22 -18.60 -8.53
C SER A 177 -16.11 -19.32 -7.18
N GLY A 178 -16.63 -18.75 -6.11
CA GLY A 178 -16.60 -19.32 -4.76
C GLY A 178 -15.27 -19.13 -4.03
N ILE A 179 -15.27 -19.57 -2.80
CA ILE A 179 -14.13 -19.46 -1.87
C ILE A 179 -13.87 -20.85 -1.28
N MET A 180 -12.58 -21.22 -1.17
CA MET A 180 -12.16 -22.44 -0.49
C MET A 180 -11.58 -22.08 0.88
N ILE A 181 -12.14 -22.65 1.95
CA ILE A 181 -11.71 -22.46 3.34
C ILE A 181 -11.43 -23.84 3.92
N ASP A 182 -10.20 -24.10 4.33
CA ASP A 182 -9.78 -25.37 4.94
C ASP A 182 -10.31 -26.61 4.16
N ASP A 183 -10.19 -26.56 2.80
CA ASP A 183 -10.66 -27.56 1.84
C ASP A 183 -12.20 -27.70 1.72
N GLU A 184 -12.97 -26.84 2.38
CA GLU A 184 -14.43 -26.74 2.20
C GLU A 184 -14.78 -25.60 1.22
N TYR A 185 -15.71 -25.89 0.29
CA TYR A 185 -16.18 -24.94 -0.72
C TYR A 185 -17.35 -24.12 -0.17
N GLU A 186 -17.25 -22.80 -0.26
CA GLU A 186 -18.34 -21.86 0.00
C GLU A 186 -18.71 -21.07 -1.26
N ASP A 187 -19.99 -20.95 -1.53
CA ASP A 187 -20.49 -20.11 -2.63
C ASP A 187 -20.23 -18.62 -2.36
N SER A 188 -19.79 -17.90 -3.40
CA SER A 188 -19.67 -16.44 -3.37
C SER A 188 -20.93 -15.81 -4.00
N ILE A 189 -21.93 -15.52 -3.17
CA ILE A 189 -23.17 -14.86 -3.61
C ILE A 189 -22.98 -13.33 -3.69
N VAL A 190 -22.09 -12.77 -2.89
CA VAL A 190 -21.80 -11.34 -2.77
C VAL A 190 -20.30 -11.16 -2.63
N GLY A 191 -19.80 -10.04 -3.11
CA GLY A 191 -18.39 -9.66 -2.93
C GLY A 191 -17.51 -9.96 -4.13
N THR A 192 -16.36 -9.31 -4.14
CA THR A 192 -15.26 -9.57 -5.08
C THR A 192 -14.08 -10.12 -4.29
N PRO A 193 -13.46 -11.24 -4.69
CA PRO A 193 -12.35 -11.82 -3.95
C PRO A 193 -11.22 -10.79 -3.76
N GLN A 194 -10.87 -10.48 -2.50
CA GLN A 194 -9.70 -9.63 -2.20
C GLN A 194 -8.43 -10.37 -2.60
N GLY A 195 -7.76 -9.92 -3.69
CA GLY A 195 -6.49 -10.50 -4.16
C GLY A 195 -6.52 -10.95 -5.62
N GLY A 196 -7.67 -10.95 -6.28
CA GLY A 196 -7.75 -11.13 -7.73
C GLY A 196 -7.18 -9.93 -8.50
N ASN A 197 -6.53 -10.16 -9.64
CA ASN A 197 -5.94 -9.09 -10.45
C ASN A 197 -7.00 -8.17 -11.08
N LEU A 198 -8.22 -8.63 -11.22
CA LEU A 198 -9.35 -7.87 -11.76
C LEU A 198 -10.08 -7.05 -10.69
N SER A 199 -10.05 -7.47 -9.43
CA SER A 199 -10.81 -6.86 -8.33
C SER A 199 -10.57 -5.36 -8.13
N PRO A 200 -9.33 -4.81 -8.27
CA PRO A 200 -9.10 -3.38 -8.17
C PRO A 200 -9.82 -2.54 -9.24
N LEU A 201 -9.88 -3.05 -10.47
CA LEU A 201 -10.61 -2.39 -11.56
C LEU A 201 -12.12 -2.44 -11.28
N LEU A 202 -12.66 -3.59 -10.91
CA LEU A 202 -14.08 -3.75 -10.59
C LEU A 202 -14.51 -2.85 -9.42
N ALA A 203 -13.64 -2.72 -8.41
CA ALA A 203 -13.85 -1.78 -7.30
C ALA A 203 -13.97 -0.33 -7.78
N ASN A 204 -13.06 0.11 -8.64
CA ASN A 204 -13.11 1.47 -9.20
C ASN A 204 -14.35 1.68 -10.09
N ILE A 205 -14.76 0.69 -10.87
CA ILE A 205 -15.98 0.77 -11.69
C ILE A 205 -17.21 0.99 -10.81
N MET A 206 -17.33 0.22 -9.72
CA MET A 206 -18.44 0.37 -8.75
C MET A 206 -18.43 1.72 -8.06
N LEU A 207 -17.25 2.15 -7.58
CA LEU A 207 -17.11 3.39 -6.81
C LEU A 207 -17.10 4.66 -7.69
N ASN A 208 -16.94 4.53 -9.00
CA ASN A 208 -17.09 5.67 -9.91
C ASN A 208 -18.54 6.22 -9.90
N GLU A 209 -19.55 5.40 -9.62
CA GLU A 209 -20.91 5.88 -9.41
C GLU A 209 -21.00 6.85 -8.22
N LEU A 210 -20.23 6.58 -7.15
CA LEU A 210 -20.10 7.49 -6.01
C LEU A 210 -19.35 8.78 -6.41
N ASP A 211 -18.28 8.67 -7.19
CA ASP A 211 -17.50 9.82 -7.66
C ASP A 211 -18.38 10.77 -8.48
N MET A 212 -19.16 10.22 -9.41
CA MET A 212 -20.07 11.00 -10.28
C MET A 212 -21.21 11.63 -9.47
N GLU A 213 -21.73 10.96 -8.44
CA GLU A 213 -22.73 11.54 -7.53
C GLU A 213 -22.15 12.71 -6.74
N MET A 214 -20.91 12.60 -6.25
CA MET A 214 -20.24 13.69 -5.53
C MET A 214 -19.95 14.87 -6.45
N GLU A 215 -19.53 14.63 -7.69
CA GLU A 215 -19.33 15.65 -8.73
C GLU A 215 -20.64 16.38 -9.04
N THR A 216 -21.73 15.65 -9.29
CA THR A 216 -23.06 16.22 -9.57
C THR A 216 -23.55 17.16 -8.45
N ARG A 217 -23.16 16.85 -7.20
CA ARG A 217 -23.47 17.69 -6.04
C ARG A 217 -22.48 18.84 -5.83
N GLY A 218 -21.46 18.98 -6.67
CA GLY A 218 -20.42 20.00 -6.54
C GLY A 218 -19.55 19.84 -5.29
N LEU A 219 -19.31 18.60 -4.84
CA LEU A 219 -18.52 18.31 -3.65
C LEU A 219 -17.04 18.21 -4.00
N ASN A 220 -16.19 18.82 -3.18
CA ASN A 220 -14.75 18.60 -3.23
C ASN A 220 -14.41 17.30 -2.52
N PHE A 221 -13.83 16.33 -3.23
CA PHE A 221 -13.49 15.05 -2.65
C PHE A 221 -12.19 14.48 -3.23
N VAL A 222 -11.59 13.55 -2.50
CA VAL A 222 -10.47 12.75 -2.96
C VAL A 222 -10.70 11.30 -2.54
N ARG A 223 -10.64 10.40 -3.52
CA ARG A 223 -10.80 8.96 -3.28
C ARG A 223 -9.55 8.19 -3.65
N TYR A 224 -9.15 7.28 -2.78
CA TYR A 224 -8.09 6.30 -3.04
C TYR A 224 -8.59 4.89 -2.74
N ALA A 225 -9.00 4.15 -3.77
CA ALA A 225 -9.72 2.89 -3.64
C ALA A 225 -11.03 3.07 -2.83
N ASP A 226 -11.17 2.38 -1.70
CA ASP A 226 -12.27 2.47 -0.75
C ASP A 226 -12.15 3.61 0.27
N ASP A 227 -10.96 4.20 0.43
CA ASP A 227 -10.74 5.36 1.31
C ASP A 227 -11.19 6.66 0.61
N CYS A 228 -12.23 7.32 1.12
CA CYS A 228 -12.79 8.55 0.54
C CYS A 228 -12.91 9.66 1.59
N ILE A 229 -12.40 10.84 1.25
CA ILE A 229 -12.57 12.06 2.05
C ILE A 229 -13.27 13.14 1.22
N ILE A 230 -14.22 13.85 1.85
CA ILE A 230 -14.93 14.96 1.23
C ILE A 230 -14.65 16.22 2.06
N MET A 231 -14.32 17.32 1.41
CA MET A 231 -13.95 18.58 2.04
C MET A 231 -15.03 19.62 1.81
N VAL A 232 -15.46 20.28 2.87
CA VAL A 232 -16.49 21.32 2.86
C VAL A 232 -16.14 22.50 3.79
N ARG A 233 -16.85 23.61 3.68
CA ARG A 233 -16.52 24.87 4.39
C ARG A 233 -17.05 24.96 5.82
N SER A 234 -18.01 24.12 6.23
CA SER A 234 -18.61 24.23 7.56
C SER A 234 -19.00 22.87 8.13
N GLU A 235 -19.04 22.79 9.46
CA GLU A 235 -19.44 21.57 10.19
C GLU A 235 -20.87 21.14 9.84
N MET A 236 -21.78 22.10 9.74
CA MET A 236 -23.17 21.81 9.37
C MET A 236 -23.26 21.18 7.97
N SER A 237 -22.49 21.71 7.01
CA SER A 237 -22.39 21.12 5.67
C SER A 237 -21.77 19.71 5.71
N ALA A 238 -20.72 19.51 6.51
CA ALA A 238 -20.07 18.20 6.66
C ALA A 238 -21.04 17.15 7.21
N ASN A 239 -21.78 17.48 8.27
CA ASN A 239 -22.78 16.58 8.84
C ASN A 239 -23.93 16.26 7.88
N ARG A 240 -24.35 17.23 7.06
CA ARG A 240 -25.35 17.02 6.00
C ARG A 240 -24.82 16.13 4.89
N VAL A 241 -23.58 16.35 4.45
CA VAL A 241 -22.92 15.56 3.42
C VAL A 241 -22.73 14.11 3.91
N MET A 242 -22.25 13.91 5.14
CA MET A 242 -22.10 12.58 5.74
C MET A 242 -23.41 11.80 5.64
N ARG A 243 -24.53 12.36 6.10
CA ARG A 243 -25.85 11.69 6.04
C ARG A 243 -26.31 11.38 4.62
N ASN A 244 -26.16 12.34 3.70
CA ASN A 244 -26.68 12.19 2.34
C ASN A 244 -25.83 11.23 1.51
N ILE A 245 -24.51 11.26 1.64
CA ILE A 245 -23.61 10.36 0.93
C ILE A 245 -23.69 8.95 1.52
N SER A 246 -23.77 8.80 2.85
CA SER A 246 -24.02 7.48 3.46
C SER A 246 -25.32 6.84 2.96
N ARG A 247 -26.39 7.61 2.88
CA ARG A 247 -27.67 7.14 2.33
C ARG A 247 -27.53 6.71 0.86
N PHE A 248 -26.83 7.49 0.03
CA PHE A 248 -26.58 7.12 -1.35
C PHE A 248 -25.80 5.80 -1.47
N ILE A 249 -24.74 5.64 -0.67
CA ILE A 249 -23.93 4.44 -0.61
C ILE A 249 -24.79 3.22 -0.25
N GLU A 250 -25.65 3.35 0.75
CA GLU A 250 -26.47 2.24 1.25
C GLU A 250 -27.64 1.93 0.31
N GLU A 251 -28.43 2.92 -0.07
CA GLU A 251 -29.65 2.70 -0.86
C GLU A 251 -29.35 2.45 -2.35
N LYS A 252 -28.43 3.21 -2.94
CA LYS A 252 -28.15 3.13 -4.39
C LYS A 252 -27.08 2.12 -4.73
N LEU A 253 -25.96 2.13 -4.01
CA LEU A 253 -24.86 1.19 -4.28
C LEU A 253 -25.05 -0.15 -3.56
N GLY A 254 -25.84 -0.18 -2.47
CA GLY A 254 -26.03 -1.39 -1.66
C GLY A 254 -24.78 -1.79 -0.86
N LEU A 255 -23.90 -0.81 -0.61
CA LEU A 255 -22.72 -0.96 0.21
C LEU A 255 -23.03 -0.51 1.65
N LYS A 256 -22.18 -0.89 2.62
CA LYS A 256 -22.35 -0.47 4.01
C LYS A 256 -21.31 0.55 4.41
N VAL A 257 -21.73 1.62 5.10
CA VAL A 257 -20.84 2.59 5.71
C VAL A 257 -20.49 2.15 7.13
N ASN A 258 -19.23 2.16 7.46
CA ASN A 258 -18.75 1.88 8.82
C ASN A 258 -18.88 3.14 9.69
N MET A 259 -20.03 3.31 10.32
CA MET A 259 -20.36 4.50 11.12
C MET A 259 -19.44 4.66 12.35
N THR A 260 -18.76 3.60 12.81
CA THR A 260 -17.83 3.72 13.95
C THR A 260 -16.46 4.28 13.56
N LYS A 261 -16.10 4.17 12.28
CA LYS A 261 -14.83 4.68 11.75
C LYS A 261 -15.01 5.96 10.93
N SER A 262 -16.18 6.09 10.26
CA SER A 262 -16.51 7.29 9.53
C SER A 262 -16.73 8.46 10.50
N LYS A 263 -16.18 9.61 10.18
CA LYS A 263 -16.25 10.79 11.06
C LYS A 263 -16.24 12.10 10.30
N VAL A 264 -16.78 13.12 10.95
CA VAL A 264 -16.59 14.52 10.57
C VAL A 264 -15.54 15.12 11.51
N ASP A 265 -14.51 15.73 10.96
CA ASP A 265 -13.38 16.24 11.74
C ASP A 265 -12.70 17.42 11.01
N ARG A 266 -11.79 18.11 11.71
CA ARG A 266 -10.85 19.08 11.11
C ARG A 266 -9.62 18.34 10.55
N PRO A 267 -8.83 18.96 9.64
CA PRO A 267 -7.67 18.30 9.03
C PRO A 267 -6.64 17.78 10.04
N ASP A 268 -6.45 18.43 11.18
CA ASP A 268 -5.51 18.01 12.24
C ASP A 268 -5.92 16.71 12.93
N GLY A 269 -7.20 16.36 12.94
CA GLY A 269 -7.70 15.06 13.40
C GLY A 269 -7.71 13.95 12.35
N LEU A 270 -7.44 14.28 11.09
CA LEU A 270 -7.50 13.32 9.97
C LEU A 270 -6.23 12.48 9.87
N LYS A 271 -6.45 11.20 9.56
CA LYS A 271 -5.41 10.30 9.06
C LYS A 271 -5.84 9.77 7.70
N TYR A 272 -5.20 10.24 6.63
CA TYR A 272 -5.48 9.79 5.27
C TYR A 272 -4.23 9.24 4.59
N LEU A 273 -4.28 8.03 4.02
CA LEU A 273 -3.16 7.34 3.35
C LEU A 273 -1.86 7.33 4.17
N GLY A 274 -1.98 7.27 5.49
CA GLY A 274 -0.82 7.28 6.40
C GLY A 274 -0.26 8.65 6.72
N PHE A 275 -0.76 9.72 6.10
CA PHE A 275 -0.45 11.10 6.44
C PHE A 275 -1.41 11.63 7.50
N GLY A 276 -0.98 12.63 8.24
CA GLY A 276 -1.77 13.56 9.03
C GLY A 276 -1.52 14.97 8.51
N PHE A 277 -2.35 15.89 8.94
CA PHE A 277 -2.30 17.29 8.50
C PHE A 277 -2.09 18.21 9.69
N PHE A 278 -1.66 19.42 9.46
CA PHE A 278 -1.55 20.47 10.46
C PHE A 278 -1.59 21.85 9.80
N PHE A 279 -2.07 22.83 10.52
CA PHE A 279 -2.06 24.21 10.05
C PHE A 279 -0.72 24.88 10.39
N ASP A 280 0.01 25.34 9.39
CA ASP A 280 1.24 26.12 9.57
C ASP A 280 0.88 27.60 9.71
N THR A 281 0.98 28.10 10.93
CA THR A 281 0.62 29.49 11.27
C THR A 281 1.52 30.54 10.60
N GLN A 282 2.76 30.18 10.26
CA GLN A 282 3.67 31.09 9.54
C GLN A 282 3.32 31.18 8.06
N ALA A 283 3.01 30.04 7.44
CA ALA A 283 2.65 30.00 6.04
C ALA A 283 1.13 30.20 5.79
N GLN A 284 0.31 30.28 6.85
CA GLN A 284 -1.15 30.42 6.80
C GLN A 284 -1.81 29.35 5.90
N GLN A 285 -1.34 28.10 5.99
CA GLN A 285 -1.85 27.00 5.17
C GLN A 285 -1.73 25.65 5.86
N TYR A 286 -2.56 24.70 5.46
CA TYR A 286 -2.44 23.30 5.84
C TYR A 286 -1.27 22.66 5.14
N LYS A 287 -0.54 21.81 5.87
CA LYS A 287 0.57 21.00 5.36
C LYS A 287 0.39 19.55 5.79
N ALA A 288 0.87 18.61 4.95
CA ALA A 288 0.92 17.20 5.31
C ALA A 288 2.19 16.87 6.12
N ARG A 289 2.07 15.87 6.98
CA ARG A 289 3.18 15.23 7.70
C ARG A 289 2.90 13.74 7.85
N PRO A 290 3.91 12.89 8.05
CA PRO A 290 3.65 11.49 8.40
C PRO A 290 2.82 11.41 9.69
N HIS A 291 1.74 10.61 9.67
CA HIS A 291 0.88 10.44 10.85
C HIS A 291 1.62 9.68 11.96
N ALA A 292 1.29 9.94 13.23
CA ALA A 292 1.94 9.34 14.40
C ALA A 292 1.97 7.80 14.36
N LYS A 293 0.88 7.14 13.90
CA LYS A 293 0.84 5.68 13.71
C LYS A 293 1.84 5.19 12.66
N SER A 294 2.09 5.96 11.59
CA SER A 294 3.06 5.63 10.54
C SER A 294 4.50 5.76 11.06
N ILE A 295 4.76 6.79 11.87
CA ILE A 295 6.05 6.99 12.55
C ILE A 295 6.33 5.86 13.55
N ALA A 296 5.32 5.46 14.33
CA ALA A 296 5.45 4.35 15.28
C ALA A 296 5.80 3.02 14.58
N LYS A 297 5.15 2.73 13.43
CA LYS A 297 5.47 1.55 12.59
C LYS A 297 6.91 1.60 12.07
N LEU A 298 7.38 2.76 11.62
CA LEU A 298 8.78 2.95 11.19
C LEU A 298 9.74 2.67 12.33
N LYS A 299 9.52 3.28 13.51
CA LYS A 299 10.35 3.07 14.71
C LYS A 299 10.40 1.58 15.12
N THR A 300 9.28 0.87 15.04
CA THR A 300 9.22 -0.57 15.35
C THR A 300 10.06 -1.39 14.36
N LYS A 301 9.96 -1.13 13.06
CA LYS A 301 10.78 -1.80 12.05
C LYS A 301 12.27 -1.49 12.21
N MET A 302 12.64 -0.23 12.48
CA MET A 302 14.03 0.16 12.80
C MET A 302 14.57 -0.57 14.01
N LYS A 303 13.78 -0.65 15.10
CA LYS A 303 14.15 -1.39 16.31
C LYS A 303 14.37 -2.87 16.01
N TRP A 304 13.51 -3.47 15.21
CA TRP A 304 13.63 -4.86 14.81
C TRP A 304 14.90 -5.13 13.97
N LEU A 305 15.20 -4.31 12.96
CA LEU A 305 16.41 -4.42 12.13
C LEU A 305 17.71 -4.20 12.91
N THR A 306 17.65 -3.47 14.04
CA THR A 306 18.78 -3.15 14.89
C THR A 306 18.75 -3.87 16.24
N ARG A 307 18.04 -4.99 16.32
CA ARG A 307 18.06 -5.84 17.52
C ARG A 307 19.45 -6.46 17.72
N ARG A 308 19.90 -6.51 18.97
CA ARG A 308 21.27 -6.92 19.34
C ARG A 308 21.50 -8.41 19.21
N ASN A 309 20.47 -9.21 19.41
CA ASN A 309 20.48 -10.68 19.30
C ASN A 309 20.28 -11.22 17.89
N TRP A 310 20.29 -10.36 16.88
CA TRP A 310 20.22 -10.79 15.48
C TRP A 310 21.61 -11.06 14.93
N SER A 311 21.93 -12.31 14.69
CA SER A 311 23.26 -12.84 14.29
C SER A 311 23.59 -12.56 12.81
N VAL A 312 23.36 -11.33 12.33
CA VAL A 312 23.77 -10.90 10.98
C VAL A 312 24.82 -9.81 11.06
N SER A 313 25.58 -9.62 9.99
CA SER A 313 26.60 -8.57 9.91
C SER A 313 26.03 -7.16 10.06
N ASN A 314 26.81 -6.23 10.58
CA ASN A 314 26.40 -4.83 10.65
C ASN A 314 26.22 -4.21 9.24
N ARG A 315 26.96 -4.68 8.23
CA ARG A 315 26.78 -4.28 6.82
C ARG A 315 25.38 -4.64 6.33
N TYR A 316 24.93 -5.85 6.59
CA TYR A 316 23.59 -6.29 6.23
C TYR A 316 22.49 -5.48 6.94
N LYS A 317 22.69 -5.17 8.24
CA LYS A 317 21.77 -4.30 8.98
C LYS A 317 21.66 -2.92 8.36
N ILE A 318 22.79 -2.30 7.97
CA ILE A 318 22.85 -0.99 7.32
C ILE A 318 22.13 -1.04 5.97
N GLU A 319 22.36 -2.07 5.17
CA GLU A 319 21.68 -2.26 3.88
C GLU A 319 20.15 -2.30 4.05
N LYS A 320 19.66 -3.13 4.98
CA LYS A 320 18.22 -3.25 5.26
C LYS A 320 17.62 -1.96 5.83
N LEU A 321 18.37 -1.23 6.66
CA LEU A 321 17.96 0.09 7.14
C LEU A 321 17.85 1.08 6.00
N ASN A 322 18.83 1.12 5.09
CA ASN A 322 18.80 2.03 3.93
C ASN A 322 17.61 1.71 3.01
N GLN A 323 17.31 0.43 2.77
CA GLN A 323 16.12 0.02 2.00
C GLN A 323 14.83 0.52 2.67
N LEU A 324 14.69 0.29 3.99
CA LEU A 324 13.53 0.74 4.75
C LEU A 324 13.38 2.27 4.73
N THR A 325 14.45 3.01 5.04
CA THR A 325 14.40 4.48 5.19
C THR A 325 14.20 5.19 3.87
N ARG A 326 14.86 4.75 2.80
CA ARG A 326 14.66 5.30 1.46
C ARG A 326 13.23 5.06 0.97
N GLY A 327 12.70 3.84 1.08
CA GLY A 327 11.32 3.54 0.71
C GLY A 327 10.31 4.37 1.50
N TRP A 328 10.55 4.56 2.79
CA TRP A 328 9.70 5.38 3.65
C TRP A 328 9.74 6.86 3.28
N ILE A 329 10.94 7.43 3.03
CA ILE A 329 11.09 8.82 2.59
C ILE A 329 10.47 9.03 1.20
N ASN A 330 10.67 8.11 0.26
CA ASN A 330 10.06 8.21 -1.06
C ASN A 330 8.52 8.26 -1.02
N TYR A 331 7.90 7.59 -0.03
CA TYR A 331 6.46 7.65 0.16
C TYR A 331 5.99 8.93 0.85
N PHE A 332 6.64 9.31 1.97
CA PHE A 332 6.22 10.43 2.82
C PHE A 332 6.88 11.76 2.49
N GLY A 333 7.80 11.81 1.51
CA GLY A 333 8.69 12.94 1.26
C GLY A 333 8.01 14.25 0.88
N ILE A 334 6.79 14.21 0.34
CA ILE A 334 5.97 15.40 0.12
C ILE A 334 5.53 16.08 1.43
N GLY A 335 5.58 15.35 2.56
CA GLY A 335 5.18 15.84 3.87
C GLY A 335 6.32 16.57 4.60
N TYR A 336 5.96 17.46 5.50
CA TYR A 336 6.89 18.17 6.37
C TYR A 336 7.46 17.21 7.43
N MET A 337 8.73 16.85 7.30
CA MET A 337 9.37 15.89 8.21
C MET A 337 10.85 16.13 8.48
N LYS A 338 11.34 17.36 8.30
CA LYS A 338 12.75 17.73 8.47
C LYS A 338 13.30 17.35 9.86
N TRP A 339 12.57 17.71 10.92
CA TRP A 339 12.94 17.38 12.29
C TRP A 339 12.83 15.88 12.58
N LEU A 340 11.78 15.25 12.08
CA LEU A 340 11.58 13.81 12.21
C LEU A 340 12.75 13.01 11.62
N CYS A 341 13.25 13.41 10.46
CA CYS A 341 14.40 12.76 9.83
C CYS A 341 15.67 12.86 10.72
N LYS A 342 15.92 14.02 11.33
CA LYS A 342 17.03 14.19 12.28
C LYS A 342 16.90 13.25 13.49
N ASP A 343 15.70 13.15 14.08
CA ASP A 343 15.43 12.28 15.23
C ASP A 343 15.61 10.80 14.87
N MET A 344 15.13 10.40 13.67
CA MET A 344 15.29 9.03 13.21
C MET A 344 16.76 8.68 12.92
N ASP A 345 17.52 9.61 12.34
CA ASP A 345 18.96 9.46 12.17
C ASP A 345 19.70 9.27 13.51
N ALA A 346 19.35 10.06 14.51
CA ALA A 346 19.92 9.92 15.85
C ALA A 346 19.60 8.54 16.45
N LEU A 347 18.35 8.10 16.32
CA LEU A 347 17.91 6.78 16.78
C LEU A 347 18.70 5.64 16.07
N ILE A 348 18.80 5.68 14.75
CA ILE A 348 19.50 4.65 13.96
C ILE A 348 20.97 4.59 14.35
N ARG A 349 21.66 5.73 14.41
CA ARG A 349 23.09 5.84 14.76
C ARG A 349 23.36 5.29 16.15
N ARG A 350 22.55 5.68 17.14
CA ARG A 350 22.62 5.14 18.51
C ARG A 350 22.48 3.61 18.52
N ARG A 351 21.46 3.07 17.84
CA ARG A 351 21.20 1.62 17.83
C ARG A 351 22.29 0.83 17.09
N LEU A 352 22.83 1.35 16.01
CA LEU A 352 23.95 0.72 15.28
C LEU A 352 25.21 0.67 16.14
N ARG A 353 25.55 1.75 16.88
CA ARG A 353 26.65 1.74 17.85
C ARG A 353 26.48 0.65 18.90
N MET A 354 25.24 0.46 19.38
CA MET A 354 24.94 -0.63 20.32
C MET A 354 25.15 -2.01 19.68
N CYS A 355 24.76 -2.21 18.42
CA CYS A 355 24.99 -3.46 17.71
C CYS A 355 26.48 -3.73 17.50
N ILE A 356 27.26 -2.72 17.08
CA ILE A 356 28.71 -2.82 16.89
C ILE A 356 29.40 -3.22 18.20
N TRP A 357 29.04 -2.57 19.31
CA TRP A 357 29.58 -2.90 20.62
C TRP A 357 29.32 -4.34 21.06
N VAL A 358 28.12 -4.83 20.85
CA VAL A 358 27.76 -6.21 21.22
C VAL A 358 28.49 -7.24 20.34
N HIS A 359 28.72 -6.93 19.06
CA HIS A 359 29.49 -7.78 18.17
C HIS A 359 30.96 -7.95 18.56
N TRP A 360 31.53 -7.03 19.33
CA TRP A 360 32.89 -7.15 19.83
C TRP A 360 33.02 -8.15 20.99
N LYS A 361 31.93 -8.71 21.48
CA LYS A 361 31.77 -9.79 22.45
C LYS A 361 32.52 -9.55 23.77
N THR A 362 33.85 -9.78 23.80
CA THR A 362 34.68 -9.74 25.02
C THR A 362 35.21 -8.33 25.34
N PRO A 363 35.51 -8.02 26.62
CA PRO A 363 36.11 -6.74 27.01
C PRO A 363 37.46 -6.47 26.29
N GLN A 364 38.30 -7.52 26.10
CA GLN A 364 39.56 -7.38 25.37
C GLN A 364 39.32 -6.93 23.94
N ASN A 365 38.40 -7.60 23.20
CA ASN A 365 38.08 -7.24 21.82
C ASN A 365 37.47 -5.83 21.73
N ARG A 366 36.68 -5.43 22.74
CA ARG A 366 36.12 -4.07 22.82
C ARG A 366 37.24 -3.04 22.97
N ALA A 367 38.18 -3.25 23.89
CA ALA A 367 39.32 -2.35 24.11
C ALA A 367 40.18 -2.23 22.83
N GLN A 368 40.54 -3.37 22.23
CA GLN A 368 41.31 -3.40 20.95
C GLN A 368 40.59 -2.66 19.85
N ASN A 369 39.29 -2.88 19.63
CA ASN A 369 38.53 -2.18 18.63
C ASN A 369 38.40 -0.68 18.90
N LEU A 370 38.25 -0.26 20.17
CA LEU A 370 38.26 1.16 20.51
C LEU A 370 39.61 1.81 20.20
N MET A 371 40.73 1.13 20.48
CA MET A 371 42.08 1.61 20.14
C MET A 371 42.28 1.68 18.61
N LYS A 372 41.86 0.67 17.86
CA LYS A 372 41.89 0.70 16.38
C LYS A 372 41.07 1.88 15.79
N LEU A 373 40.06 2.32 16.50
CA LEU A 373 39.22 3.46 16.14
C LEU A 373 39.77 4.81 16.59
N GLY A 374 40.98 4.82 17.26
CA GLY A 374 41.69 6.03 17.66
C GLY A 374 41.47 6.44 19.11
N MET A 375 40.99 5.56 19.99
CA MET A 375 40.87 5.85 21.43
C MET A 375 42.19 5.54 22.15
N TYR A 376 42.60 6.41 23.06
CA TYR A 376 43.78 6.19 23.89
C TYR A 376 43.61 4.93 24.76
N SER A 377 44.66 4.10 24.87
CA SER A 377 44.66 2.76 25.48
C SER A 377 44.04 2.74 26.86
N LYS A 378 44.51 3.56 27.80
CA LYS A 378 44.00 3.61 29.18
C LYS A 378 42.49 3.85 29.25
N LYS A 379 41.97 4.74 28.38
CA LYS A 379 40.55 5.06 28.28
C LYS A 379 39.75 3.92 27.64
N ALA A 380 40.31 3.27 26.61
CA ALA A 380 39.71 2.14 25.93
C ALA A 380 39.46 0.95 26.89
N TYR A 381 40.47 0.59 27.68
CA TYR A 381 40.34 -0.46 28.70
C TYR A 381 39.34 -0.06 29.79
N ALA A 382 39.42 1.16 30.32
CA ALA A 382 38.48 1.64 31.34
C ALA A 382 37.01 1.52 30.86
N ILE A 383 36.72 1.89 29.62
CA ILE A 383 35.37 1.79 29.04
C ILE A 383 34.96 0.35 28.77
N ALA A 384 35.88 -0.48 28.25
CA ALA A 384 35.61 -1.88 27.90
C ALA A 384 35.24 -2.72 29.14
N TYR A 385 35.83 -2.41 30.30
CA TYR A 385 35.62 -3.11 31.56
C TYR A 385 34.66 -2.40 32.51
N SER A 386 34.10 -1.24 32.15
CA SER A 386 33.30 -0.39 33.08
C SER A 386 31.97 -0.99 33.51
N GLY A 387 31.48 -2.09 32.87
CA GLY A 387 30.12 -2.63 33.11
C GLY A 387 29.00 -1.68 32.74
N ALA A 388 29.29 -0.53 32.13
CA ALA A 388 28.31 0.50 31.82
C ALA A 388 27.24 0.02 30.82
N ARG A 389 26.01 0.48 31.05
CA ARG A 389 24.89 0.14 30.14
C ARG A 389 25.22 0.58 28.69
N VAL A 390 25.07 -0.35 27.72
CA VAL A 390 25.40 -0.13 26.32
C VAL A 390 24.67 1.10 25.72
N ALA A 391 23.46 1.38 26.19
CA ALA A 391 22.70 2.57 25.78
C ALA A 391 23.46 3.87 26.15
N ARG A 392 24.00 3.98 27.35
CA ARG A 392 24.80 5.13 27.81
C ARG A 392 26.11 5.26 27.02
N LEU A 393 26.78 4.14 26.78
CA LEU A 393 28.01 4.12 25.97
C LEU A 393 27.75 4.57 24.52
N SER A 394 26.61 4.24 23.96
CA SER A 394 26.28 4.59 22.57
C SER A 394 26.07 6.09 22.32
N GLU A 395 25.74 6.84 23.36
CA GLU A 395 25.59 8.31 23.32
C GLU A 395 26.89 9.04 23.67
N GLY A 396 27.71 8.42 24.51
CA GLY A 396 28.99 8.96 24.99
C GLY A 396 30.18 8.41 24.23
N ALA A 397 30.91 7.48 24.85
CA ALA A 397 32.21 6.99 24.42
C ALA A 397 32.18 6.40 22.96
N LEU A 398 31.14 5.63 22.65
CA LEU A 398 31.03 5.05 21.28
C LEU A 398 30.71 6.10 20.22
N ASN A 399 29.99 7.18 20.59
CA ASN A 399 29.74 8.28 19.65
C ASN A 399 31.03 9.02 19.28
N TYR A 400 31.97 9.11 20.22
CA TYR A 400 33.28 9.73 20.01
C TYR A 400 34.13 8.97 18.98
N VAL A 401 34.15 7.63 19.00
CA VAL A 401 34.98 6.81 18.10
C VAL A 401 34.22 6.30 16.87
N ILE A 402 32.95 5.96 17.02
CA ILE A 402 32.09 5.56 15.92
C ILE A 402 31.26 6.80 15.52
N THR A 403 31.95 7.76 14.90
CA THR A 403 31.35 9.03 14.49
C THR A 403 30.30 8.84 13.39
N ASN A 404 29.48 9.87 13.17
CA ASN A 404 28.51 9.86 12.06
C ASN A 404 29.20 9.69 10.68
N LYS A 405 30.36 10.34 10.49
CA LYS A 405 31.19 10.19 9.28
C LYS A 405 31.61 8.72 9.07
N ARG A 406 32.02 8.05 10.15
CA ARG A 406 32.41 6.64 10.08
C ARG A 406 31.22 5.70 9.82
N LEU A 407 30.05 5.97 10.38
CA LEU A 407 28.84 5.23 10.01
C LEU A 407 28.45 5.45 8.54
N ALA A 408 28.62 6.66 8.02
CA ALA A 408 28.42 6.97 6.61
C ALA A 408 29.43 6.22 5.71
N SER A 409 30.71 6.13 6.10
CA SER A 409 31.72 5.34 5.37
C SER A 409 31.43 3.84 5.36
N PHE A 410 30.66 3.33 6.32
CA PHE A 410 30.10 1.97 6.31
C PHE A 410 28.86 1.82 5.44
N GLY A 411 28.44 2.88 4.75
CA GLY A 411 27.33 2.90 3.81
C GLY A 411 25.99 3.32 4.42
N LEU A 412 25.94 3.82 5.68
CA LEU A 412 24.69 4.31 6.27
C LEU A 412 24.26 5.62 5.61
N VAL A 413 23.08 5.65 5.03
CA VAL A 413 22.46 6.86 4.45
C VAL A 413 21.75 7.65 5.54
N SER A 414 21.99 8.97 5.60
CA SER A 414 21.24 9.88 6.46
C SER A 414 19.84 10.12 5.89
N MET A 415 18.83 9.94 6.70
CA MET A 415 17.44 10.26 6.34
C MET A 415 17.26 11.74 6.06
N TYR A 416 17.89 12.58 6.90
CA TYR A 416 17.81 14.03 6.76
C TYR A 416 18.41 14.52 5.45
N ASP A 417 19.61 14.04 5.08
CA ASP A 417 20.29 14.45 3.85
C ASP A 417 19.51 13.96 2.63
N TYR A 418 19.10 12.69 2.61
CA TYR A 418 18.31 12.10 1.53
C TYR A 418 16.97 12.83 1.32
N TYR A 419 16.27 13.18 2.41
CA TYR A 419 15.03 13.96 2.35
C TYR A 419 15.27 15.38 1.81
N THR A 420 16.32 16.05 2.33
CA THR A 420 16.62 17.45 1.96
C THR A 420 17.03 17.57 0.51
N GLU A 421 17.88 16.67 0.02
CA GLU A 421 18.33 16.67 -1.38
C GLU A 421 17.19 16.42 -2.37
N ARG A 422 16.24 15.57 -2.01
CA ARG A 422 15.23 15.07 -2.94
C ARG A 422 13.89 15.84 -2.89
N PHE A 423 13.53 16.44 -1.76
CA PHE A 423 12.21 17.03 -1.54
C PHE A 423 12.23 18.47 -1.02
N VAL A 424 13.38 19.01 -0.66
CA VAL A 424 13.48 20.38 -0.11
C VAL A 424 14.29 21.30 -1.01
N LYS A 425 15.26 20.78 -1.75
CA LYS A 425 16.14 21.54 -2.67
C LYS A 425 15.64 21.54 -4.13
N CYS A 426 14.53 20.82 -4.40
CA CYS A 426 13.93 20.80 -5.74
C CYS A 426 12.90 21.92 -5.90
#